data_fd006e969e7371907ee74526e2c0d1a5
#
_entry.id   fd006e969e7371907ee74526e2c0d1a5
#
_cell.length_a   1.000
_cell.length_b   1.000
_cell.length_c   1.000
_cell.angle_alpha   90.00
_cell.angle_beta   90.00
_cell.angle_gamma   90.00
#
_symmetry.space_group_name_H-M   'P 1'
#
loop_
_entity.id
_entity.type
_entity.pdbx_description
1 polymer ?
#
loop_
_entity_poly.entity_id
_entity_poly.type
_entity_poly.pdbx_seq_one_letter_code
_entity_poly.pdbx_strand_id
1 'polypeptide(L)'
;MKKLLRSRRGEGYIDVCVIVLIVIVILALFTAVAPVLSAKIQLDNYADELAREAEIAGRIGTETTARAQTLTERTGLSPTIQWSRTGKIQLNQEFTVTCTVTTDIGFGPFGSFPVTLTEKASGKSELYWK
;
A
#
# COMPACT_ATOMS: atom_id res chain seq x y z
N MET A 1 2.18 26.97 39.52
CA MET A 1 2.22 25.66 39.51
C MET A 1 2.32 24.92 40.76
N LYS A 2 2.90 25.41 41.57
CA LYS A 2 3.02 24.78 42.75
C LYS A 2 1.86 24.58 43.49
N LYS A 3 1.11 25.54 43.64
CA LYS A 3 -0.02 25.42 44.43
C LYS A 3 -0.68 24.27 43.86
N LEU A 4 -0.34 24.04 42.72
CA LEU A 4 -0.95 23.03 42.09
C LEU A 4 -0.43 21.80 42.65
N LEU A 5 0.65 21.90 43.34
CA LEU A 5 1.25 20.74 43.74
C LEU A 5 0.35 20.05 44.57
N ARG A 6 -0.50 20.74 45.28
CA ARG A 6 -1.30 20.16 46.13
C ARG A 6 -2.50 19.77 45.45
N SER A 7 -3.18 20.65 44.99
CA SER A 7 -4.42 20.33 44.38
C SER A 7 -3.82 19.61 43.24
N ARG A 8 -2.59 19.77 43.14
CA ARG A 8 -1.92 19.21 42.13
C ARG A 8 -1.73 17.81 42.21
N ARG A 9 -1.94 17.23 43.26
CA ARG A 9 -1.76 15.85 43.33
C ARG A 9 -2.79 15.33 42.39
N GLY A 10 -4.01 15.85 42.43
CA GLY A 10 -5.07 15.42 41.55
C GLY A 10 -4.78 15.85 40.13
N GLU A 11 -4.26 17.07 39.97
CA GLU A 11 -3.99 17.57 38.65
C GLU A 11 -2.82 16.81 38.05
N GLY A 12 -1.84 16.41 38.86
CA GLY A 12 -0.73 15.63 38.36
C GLY A 12 -1.19 14.30 37.82
N TYR A 13 -2.15 13.66 38.47
CA TYR A 13 -2.65 12.39 38.02
C TYR A 13 -3.48 12.57 36.75
N ILE A 14 -4.23 13.68 36.67
CA ILE A 14 -5.03 13.95 35.50
C ILE A 14 -4.12 14.21 34.33
N ASP A 15 -3.00 14.92 34.51
CA ASP A 15 -2.07 15.22 33.46
C ASP A 15 -1.43 13.93 32.96
N VAL A 16 -1.06 13.03 33.87
CA VAL A 16 -0.47 11.76 33.51
C VAL A 16 -1.49 10.92 32.75
N CYS A 17 -2.75 10.91 33.19
CA CYS A 17 -3.79 10.17 32.52
C CYS A 17 -4.02 10.70 31.09
N VAL A 18 -4.00 12.02 30.95
CA VAL A 18 -4.19 12.63 29.63
C VAL A 18 -3.01 12.27 28.71
N ILE A 19 -1.78 12.32 29.21
CA ILE A 19 -0.61 11.98 28.43
C ILE A 19 -0.67 10.51 28.03
N VAL A 20 -1.02 9.63 28.95
CA VAL A 20 -1.15 8.20 28.67
C VAL A 20 -2.23 7.96 27.62
N LEU A 21 -3.35 8.68 27.73
CA LEU A 21 -4.44 8.55 26.77
C LEU A 21 -3.97 8.98 25.38
N ILE A 22 -3.25 10.10 25.31
CA ILE A 22 -2.74 10.60 24.03
C ILE A 22 -1.78 9.57 23.42
N VAL A 23 -0.89 9.00 24.23
CA VAL A 23 0.05 7.99 23.75
C VAL A 23 -0.69 6.77 23.23
N ILE A 24 -1.72 6.32 23.96
CA ILE A 24 -2.51 5.16 23.53
C ILE A 24 -3.21 5.45 22.21
N VAL A 25 -3.78 6.65 22.04
CA VAL A 25 -4.45 7.03 20.81
C VAL A 25 -3.46 7.07 19.64
N ILE A 26 -2.26 7.61 19.85
CA ILE A 26 -1.24 7.67 18.84
C ILE A 26 -0.83 6.25 18.43
N LEU A 27 -0.60 5.37 19.41
CA LEU A 27 -0.23 3.99 19.14
C LEU A 27 -1.35 3.25 18.39
N ALA A 28 -2.60 3.52 18.75
CA ALA A 28 -3.73 2.92 18.06
C ALA A 28 -3.80 3.38 16.60
N LEU A 29 -3.51 4.67 16.36
CA LEU A 29 -3.52 5.19 15.01
C LEU A 29 -2.38 4.56 14.18
N PHE A 30 -1.19 4.41 14.77
CA PHE A 30 -0.09 3.76 14.07
C PHE A 30 -0.44 2.31 13.75
N THR A 31 -1.05 1.61 14.69
CA THR A 31 -1.44 0.23 14.48
C THR A 31 -2.51 0.10 13.40
N ALA A 32 -3.42 1.06 13.32
CA ALA A 32 -4.47 1.04 12.33
C ALA A 32 -3.94 1.36 10.91
N VAL A 33 -2.91 2.22 10.84
CA VAL A 33 -2.35 2.65 9.56
C VAL A 33 -1.27 1.71 9.04
N ALA A 34 -0.55 1.02 9.93
CA ALA A 34 0.55 0.14 9.53
C ALA A 34 0.18 -0.89 8.45
N PRO A 35 -0.97 -1.57 8.52
CA PRO A 35 -1.34 -2.51 7.47
C PRO A 35 -1.53 -1.82 6.12
N VAL A 36 -2.01 -0.57 6.11
CA VAL A 36 -2.22 0.18 4.88
C VAL A 36 -0.87 0.54 4.26
N LEU A 37 0.10 0.95 5.07
CA LEU A 37 1.44 1.25 4.59
C LEU A 37 2.11 0.01 4.04
N SER A 38 1.95 -1.11 4.72
CA SER A 38 2.49 -2.39 4.27
C SER A 38 1.86 -2.78 2.93
N ALA A 39 0.53 -2.65 2.80
CA ALA A 39 -0.17 -2.95 1.57
C ALA A 39 0.30 -2.04 0.44
N LYS A 40 0.56 -0.76 0.74
CA LYS A 40 1.02 0.18 -0.27
C LYS A 40 2.40 -0.22 -0.79
N ILE A 41 3.31 -0.59 0.10
CA ILE A 41 4.66 -1.03 -0.28
C ILE A 41 4.59 -2.31 -1.11
N GLN A 42 3.74 -3.26 -0.70
CA GLN A 42 3.57 -4.50 -1.43
C GLN A 42 2.96 -4.26 -2.81
N LEU A 43 2.01 -3.32 -2.89
CA LEU A 43 1.37 -2.99 -4.15
C LEU A 43 2.35 -2.31 -5.10
N ASP A 44 3.23 -1.45 -4.58
CA ASP A 44 4.26 -0.79 -5.36
C ASP A 44 5.21 -1.84 -5.94
N ASN A 45 5.66 -2.79 -5.11
CA ASN A 45 6.52 -3.88 -5.56
C ASN A 45 5.80 -4.76 -6.58
N TYR A 46 4.51 -4.99 -6.38
CA TYR A 46 3.69 -5.78 -7.28
C TYR A 46 3.66 -5.13 -8.68
N ALA A 47 3.40 -3.81 -8.72
CA ALA A 47 3.37 -3.08 -9.98
C ALA A 47 4.74 -3.09 -10.67
N ASP A 48 5.81 -2.89 -9.90
CA ASP A 48 7.17 -2.89 -10.43
C ASP A 48 7.55 -4.26 -11.01
N GLU A 49 7.18 -5.33 -10.33
CA GLU A 49 7.47 -6.68 -10.80
C GLU A 49 6.70 -6.99 -12.08
N LEU A 50 5.45 -6.55 -12.17
CA LEU A 50 4.65 -6.75 -13.39
C LEU A 50 5.25 -5.95 -14.54
N ALA A 51 5.66 -4.71 -14.29
CA ALA A 51 6.27 -3.89 -15.32
C ALA A 51 7.57 -4.53 -15.81
N ARG A 52 8.35 -5.08 -14.90
CA ARG A 52 9.60 -5.73 -15.26
C ARG A 52 9.35 -6.98 -16.09
N GLU A 53 8.35 -7.76 -15.73
CA GLU A 53 8.02 -8.97 -16.48
C GLU A 53 7.58 -8.60 -17.91
N ALA A 54 6.80 -7.53 -18.05
CA ALA A 54 6.37 -7.05 -19.36
C ALA A 54 7.55 -6.53 -20.19
N GLU A 55 8.53 -5.88 -19.54
CA GLU A 55 9.72 -5.39 -20.22
C GLU A 55 10.52 -6.56 -20.80
N ILE A 56 10.72 -7.58 -20.00
CA ILE A 56 11.50 -8.76 -20.39
C ILE A 56 10.77 -9.58 -21.43
N ALA A 57 9.48 -9.79 -21.26
CA ALA A 57 8.68 -10.58 -22.19
C ALA A 57 8.40 -9.84 -23.49
N GLY A 58 8.45 -8.50 -23.45
CA GLY A 58 8.14 -7.68 -24.61
C GLY A 58 6.68 -7.75 -25.01
N ARG A 59 5.81 -8.18 -24.12
CA ARG A 59 4.38 -8.21 -24.35
C ARG A 59 3.60 -8.32 -23.05
N ILE A 60 2.36 -7.92 -23.12
CA ILE A 60 1.47 -7.99 -21.99
C ILE A 60 0.44 -9.06 -22.32
N GLY A 61 0.47 -10.15 -21.63
CA GLY A 61 -0.42 -11.28 -21.89
C GLY A 61 -0.16 -12.43 -20.94
N THR A 62 0.10 -13.63 -21.49
CA THR A 62 0.24 -14.83 -20.69
C THR A 62 1.30 -14.72 -19.60
N GLU A 63 2.47 -14.19 -19.92
CA GLU A 63 3.57 -14.08 -18.97
C GLU A 63 3.24 -13.12 -17.84
N THR A 64 2.67 -11.98 -18.16
CA THR A 64 2.33 -11.00 -17.14
C THR A 64 1.16 -11.50 -16.28
N THR A 65 0.23 -12.25 -16.87
CA THR A 65 -0.88 -12.83 -16.13
C THR A 65 -0.37 -13.90 -15.15
N ALA A 66 0.56 -14.73 -15.61
CA ALA A 66 1.16 -15.77 -14.75
C ALA A 66 1.95 -15.12 -13.60
N ARG A 67 2.66 -14.04 -13.89
CA ARG A 67 3.44 -13.34 -12.87
C ARG A 67 2.50 -12.69 -11.86
N ALA A 68 1.40 -12.10 -12.33
CA ALA A 68 0.41 -11.49 -11.46
C ALA A 68 -0.17 -12.52 -10.49
N GLN A 69 -0.44 -13.72 -10.98
CA GLN A 69 -0.96 -14.79 -10.13
C GLN A 69 0.06 -15.17 -9.07
N THR A 70 1.33 -15.30 -9.43
CA THR A 70 2.40 -15.62 -8.49
C THR A 70 2.53 -14.53 -7.43
N LEU A 71 2.45 -13.27 -7.83
CA LEU A 71 2.56 -12.16 -6.90
C LEU A 71 1.35 -12.10 -5.96
N THR A 72 0.16 -12.40 -6.47
CA THR A 72 -1.05 -12.47 -5.66
C THR A 72 -0.90 -13.55 -4.58
N GLU A 73 -0.37 -14.69 -4.95
CA GLU A 73 -0.14 -15.77 -3.99
C GLU A 73 0.89 -15.40 -2.95
N ARG A 74 1.93 -14.66 -3.35
CA ARG A 74 2.98 -14.28 -2.44
C ARG A 74 2.58 -13.17 -1.48
N THR A 75 1.87 -12.16 -1.97
CA THR A 75 1.55 -11.00 -1.19
C THR A 75 0.19 -11.09 -0.49
N GLY A 76 -0.68 -11.92 -0.99
CA GLY A 76 -2.06 -11.97 -0.50
C GLY A 76 -2.91 -10.83 -1.02
N LEU A 77 -2.37 -9.98 -1.91
CA LEU A 77 -3.14 -8.89 -2.50
C LEU A 77 -3.73 -9.33 -3.83
N SER A 78 -4.95 -8.90 -4.09
CA SER A 78 -5.61 -9.18 -5.36
C SER A 78 -6.01 -7.86 -6.01
N PRO A 79 -5.05 -7.10 -6.50
CA PRO A 79 -5.33 -5.78 -7.06
C PRO A 79 -6.02 -5.88 -8.41
N THR A 80 -6.75 -4.82 -8.75
CA THR A 80 -7.26 -4.64 -10.09
C THR A 80 -6.10 -4.10 -10.92
N ILE A 81 -5.78 -4.77 -12.00
CA ILE A 81 -4.63 -4.44 -12.83
C ILE A 81 -5.10 -3.87 -14.15
N GLN A 82 -4.58 -2.70 -14.49
CA GLN A 82 -4.90 -2.08 -15.77
C GLN A 82 -3.60 -1.75 -16.50
N TRP A 83 -3.58 -2.01 -17.77
CA TRP A 83 -2.41 -1.77 -18.60
C TRP A 83 -2.73 -0.69 -19.63
N SER A 84 -1.76 0.18 -19.90
CA SER A 84 -1.92 1.20 -20.93
C SER A 84 -1.87 0.59 -22.33
N ARG A 85 -1.24 -0.58 -22.47
CA ARG A 85 -1.14 -1.29 -23.73
C ARG A 85 -1.31 -2.77 -23.45
N THR A 86 -1.68 -3.54 -24.47
CA THR A 86 -1.77 -4.99 -24.35
C THR A 86 -1.14 -5.61 -25.59
N GLY A 87 -0.81 -6.88 -25.50
CA GLY A 87 -0.19 -7.61 -26.59
C GLY A 87 1.31 -7.32 -26.70
N LYS A 88 1.84 -7.46 -27.90
CA LYS A 88 3.26 -7.27 -28.13
C LYS A 88 3.63 -5.79 -28.03
N ILE A 89 4.77 -5.53 -27.45
CA ILE A 89 5.27 -4.17 -27.28
C ILE A 89 6.64 -4.13 -27.95
N GLN A 90 6.79 -3.19 -28.87
CA GLN A 90 8.07 -3.07 -29.57
C GLN A 90 9.13 -2.46 -28.69
N LEU A 91 10.39 -2.69 -29.05
CA LEU A 91 11.52 -2.15 -28.32
C LEU A 91 11.37 -0.66 -28.07
N ASN A 92 11.62 -0.26 -26.86
CA ASN A 92 11.51 1.11 -26.40
C ASN A 92 10.10 1.71 -26.37
N GLN A 93 9.08 0.94 -26.67
CA GLN A 93 7.73 1.45 -26.48
C GLN A 93 7.42 1.46 -24.99
N GLU A 94 6.89 2.56 -24.53
CA GLU A 94 6.56 2.70 -23.12
C GLU A 94 5.19 2.14 -22.83
N PHE A 95 5.05 1.61 -21.65
CA PHE A 95 3.78 1.13 -21.14
C PHE A 95 3.69 1.46 -19.64
N THR A 96 2.48 1.47 -19.15
CA THR A 96 2.24 1.71 -17.73
C THR A 96 1.28 0.66 -17.22
N VAL A 97 1.56 0.11 -16.06
CA VAL A 97 0.64 -0.77 -15.36
C VAL A 97 0.14 -0.03 -14.12
N THR A 98 -1.17 -0.08 -13.90
CA THR A 98 -1.78 0.53 -12.73
C THR A 98 -2.41 -0.58 -11.90
N CYS A 99 -2.00 -0.69 -10.66
CA CYS A 99 -2.55 -1.68 -9.73
C CYS A 99 -3.33 -0.94 -8.65
N THR A 100 -4.56 -1.35 -8.41
CA THR A 100 -5.44 -0.71 -7.45
C THR A 100 -6.00 -1.77 -6.51
N VAL A 101 -5.93 -1.49 -5.22
CA VAL A 101 -6.51 -2.38 -4.23
C VAL A 101 -7.20 -1.52 -3.16
N THR A 102 -8.30 -2.00 -2.61
CA THR A 102 -9.01 -1.32 -1.55
C THR A 102 -8.73 -2.05 -0.24
N THR A 103 -8.30 -1.30 0.75
CA THR A 103 -7.99 -1.82 2.07
C THR A 103 -8.76 -1.00 3.09
N ASP A 104 -9.22 -1.66 4.14
CA ASP A 104 -9.93 -0.94 5.20
C ASP A 104 -8.99 -0.59 6.34
N ILE A 105 -9.10 0.65 6.82
CA ILE A 105 -8.44 1.05 8.04
C ILE A 105 -9.44 0.77 9.14
N GLY A 106 -9.15 -0.21 9.96
CA GLY A 106 -10.05 -0.62 11.04
C GLY A 106 -9.70 0.04 12.36
N PHE A 107 -10.72 0.53 13.03
CA PHE A 107 -10.59 1.09 14.36
C PHE A 107 -11.39 0.25 15.37
N GLY A 108 -11.49 -1.04 15.12
CA GLY A 108 -12.21 -1.93 16.00
C GLY A 108 -13.69 -1.59 16.08
N PRO A 109 -14.23 -1.41 17.29
CA PRO A 109 -15.66 -1.14 17.45
C PRO A 109 -16.08 0.22 16.90
N PHE A 110 -15.12 1.07 16.55
CA PHE A 110 -15.46 2.39 16.01
C PHE A 110 -15.64 2.37 14.49
N GLY A 111 -15.52 1.20 13.89
CA GLY A 111 -15.77 1.05 12.47
C GLY A 111 -14.48 0.97 11.63
N SER A 112 -14.65 1.03 10.35
CA SER A 112 -13.51 1.00 9.44
C SER A 112 -13.78 1.92 8.26
N PHE A 113 -12.71 2.35 7.61
CA PHE A 113 -12.82 3.22 6.46
C PHE A 113 -12.11 2.58 5.27
N PRO A 114 -12.75 2.49 4.11
CA PRO A 114 -12.09 1.93 2.94
C PRO A 114 -11.10 2.94 2.38
N VAL A 115 -9.90 2.48 2.08
CA VAL A 115 -8.87 3.31 1.47
C VAL A 115 -8.45 2.62 0.18
N THR A 116 -8.51 3.35 -0.92
CA THR A 116 -8.10 2.82 -2.20
C THR A 116 -6.64 3.18 -2.44
N LEU A 117 -5.82 2.17 -2.63
CA LEU A 117 -4.40 2.35 -2.89
C LEU A 117 -4.17 2.09 -4.37
N THR A 118 -3.48 3.01 -5.01
CA THR A 118 -3.17 2.90 -6.43
C THR A 118 -1.68 3.11 -6.63
N GLU A 119 -1.04 2.17 -7.30
CA GLU A 119 0.37 2.30 -7.63
C GLU A 119 0.54 2.08 -9.13
N LYS A 120 1.39 2.87 -9.73
CA LYS A 120 1.68 2.77 -11.15
C LYS A 120 3.15 2.49 -11.34
N ALA A 121 3.44 1.67 -12.31
CA ALA A 121 4.82 1.43 -12.72
C ALA A 121 4.86 1.57 -14.24
N SER A 122 5.93 2.13 -14.73
CA SER A 122 6.12 2.33 -16.15
C SER A 122 7.38 1.59 -16.58
N GLY A 123 7.39 1.15 -17.81
CA GLY A 123 8.56 0.48 -18.36
C GLY A 123 8.61 0.63 -19.86
N LYS A 124 9.68 0.10 -20.44
CA LYS A 124 9.85 0.09 -21.88
C LYS A 124 10.19 -1.33 -22.27
N SER A 125 9.68 -1.78 -23.39
CA SER A 125 9.99 -3.12 -23.87
C SER A 125 11.48 -3.25 -24.17
N GLU A 126 12.06 -4.35 -23.74
CA GLU A 126 13.46 -4.63 -23.99
C GLU A 126 13.56 -5.61 -25.16
N LEU A 127 12.43 -6.06 -25.69
CA LEU A 127 12.41 -7.04 -26.75
C LEU A 127 11.97 -6.43 -28.08
N TYR A 128 12.71 -6.75 -29.12
CA TYR A 128 12.38 -6.28 -30.47
C TYR A 128 11.57 -7.36 -31.20
N TRP A 129 10.39 -6.97 -31.68
CA TRP A 129 9.55 -7.89 -32.45
C TRP A 129 9.64 -7.50 -33.89
N LYS A 130 9.89 -8.45 -34.73
CA LYS A 130 9.92 -8.21 -36.16
C LYS A 130 8.52 -8.32 -36.77
#